data_da050d31a0605ec51006b33f5eece954
#
_entry.id   da050d31a0605ec51006b33f5eece954
#
_cell.length_a   1.000
_cell.length_b   1.000
_cell.length_c   1.000
_cell.angle_alpha   90.00
_cell.angle_beta   90.00
_cell.angle_gamma   90.00
#
_symmetry.space_group_name_H-M   'P 1'
#
loop_
_entity.id
_entity.type
_entity.pdbx_description
1 polymer ?
#
loop_
_entity_poly.entity_id
_entity_poly.type
_entity_poly.pdbx_seq_one_letter_code
_entity_poly.pdbx_strand_id
1 'polypeptide(L)'
;MIAINNITKSFGKLQVLKGIDLTIGKGEVVSIVGPSGAGKTTLLQIIGTLDRPNTGSVHIDGIDVTSLSNKKLADFRNRHIGFVFQFHQLLPEFTALENVMIPAYISGKGTREAKQRAMELLEFMNLADRASHKPAELSGGEKQRVAVARALVNNPAVVFADEPSGSLDSKNKAELHQLFFELRDKFGQTFVIVTHDEHLASITDRTIHIVDGKIVDEKIVDGKKVDESLDDETVVGEKAVAEKFVGEQTVESDENPV
;
A
#
# COMPACT_ATOMS: atom_id res chain seq x y z
N MET A 1 -1.68 -6.62 -14.02
CA MET A 1 -1.30 -6.58 -12.60
C MET A 1 -2.48 -7.01 -11.73
N ILE A 2 -3.53 -6.20 -11.53
CA ILE A 2 -4.77 -6.68 -10.88
C ILE A 2 -5.88 -6.74 -11.93
N ALA A 3 -6.61 -7.86 -12.00
CA ALA A 3 -7.80 -8.00 -12.84
C ALA A 3 -8.95 -8.55 -11.99
N ILE A 4 -10.06 -7.86 -12.01
CA ILE A 4 -11.29 -8.12 -11.26
C ILE A 4 -12.38 -8.38 -12.28
N ASN A 5 -13.04 -9.55 -12.18
CA ASN A 5 -14.07 -9.94 -13.14
C ASN A 5 -15.36 -10.26 -12.39
N ASN A 6 -16.38 -9.48 -12.68
CA ASN A 6 -17.78 -9.65 -12.25
C ASN A 6 -17.93 -9.97 -10.74
N ILE A 7 -17.25 -9.20 -9.90
CA ILE A 7 -17.30 -9.39 -8.44
C ILE A 7 -18.65 -8.98 -7.90
N THR A 8 -19.31 -9.92 -7.22
CA THR A 8 -20.52 -9.65 -6.44
C THR A 8 -20.29 -9.96 -4.96
N LYS A 9 -20.98 -9.20 -4.10
CA LYS A 9 -20.97 -9.44 -2.65
C LYS A 9 -22.30 -9.06 -2.03
N SER A 10 -22.82 -9.96 -1.19
CA SER A 10 -24.03 -9.73 -0.40
C SER A 10 -23.80 -10.09 1.06
N PHE A 11 -24.45 -9.36 1.96
CA PHE A 11 -24.55 -9.66 3.39
C PHE A 11 -26.02 -9.87 3.72
N GLY A 12 -26.41 -11.12 3.88
CA GLY A 12 -27.81 -11.51 3.98
C GLY A 12 -28.58 -11.11 2.70
N LYS A 13 -29.59 -10.24 2.85
CA LYS A 13 -30.43 -9.77 1.72
C LYS A 13 -29.83 -8.51 1.03
N LEU A 14 -28.84 -7.87 1.62
CA LEU A 14 -28.25 -6.66 1.08
C LEU A 14 -27.13 -7.00 0.11
N GLN A 15 -27.34 -6.71 -1.19
CA GLN A 15 -26.30 -6.82 -2.19
C GLN A 15 -25.47 -5.53 -2.21
N VAL A 16 -24.21 -5.62 -1.78
CA VAL A 16 -23.28 -4.49 -1.65
C VAL A 16 -22.46 -4.27 -2.93
N LEU A 17 -21.98 -5.35 -3.57
CA LEU A 17 -21.31 -5.26 -4.88
C LEU A 17 -22.14 -6.00 -5.92
N LYS A 18 -22.30 -5.34 -7.08
CA LYS A 18 -23.30 -5.73 -8.10
C LYS A 18 -22.65 -6.00 -9.47
N GLY A 19 -21.55 -6.78 -9.48
CA GLY A 19 -20.81 -7.09 -10.68
C GLY A 19 -19.80 -6.00 -11.00
N ILE A 20 -18.65 -6.02 -10.29
CA ILE A 20 -17.54 -5.09 -10.50
C ILE A 20 -16.54 -5.75 -11.44
N ASP A 21 -16.26 -5.07 -12.54
CA ASP A 21 -15.14 -5.35 -13.46
C ASP A 21 -14.14 -4.20 -13.38
N LEU A 22 -12.85 -4.51 -13.18
CA LEU A 22 -11.81 -3.50 -13.04
C LEU A 22 -10.45 -4.09 -13.34
N THR A 23 -9.58 -3.34 -14.00
CA THR A 23 -8.15 -3.65 -14.16
C THR A 23 -7.30 -2.54 -13.57
N ILE A 24 -6.19 -2.89 -12.91
CA ILE A 24 -5.22 -1.93 -12.36
C ILE A 24 -3.83 -2.30 -12.86
N GLY A 25 -3.12 -1.32 -13.40
CA GLY A 25 -1.77 -1.46 -13.93
C GLY A 25 -0.70 -1.63 -12.84
N LYS A 26 0.50 -2.04 -13.22
CA LYS A 26 1.65 -2.05 -12.32
C LYS A 26 2.22 -0.63 -12.19
N GLY A 27 2.60 -0.23 -10.98
CA GLY A 27 3.11 1.11 -10.71
C GLY A 27 2.06 2.22 -10.83
N GLU A 28 0.77 1.88 -10.77
CA GLU A 28 -0.35 2.81 -10.83
C GLU A 28 -0.79 3.18 -9.42
N VAL A 29 -1.06 4.46 -9.17
CA VAL A 29 -1.73 4.93 -7.96
C VAL A 29 -3.19 5.20 -8.31
N VAL A 30 -4.09 4.36 -7.82
CA VAL A 30 -5.52 4.42 -8.11
C VAL A 30 -6.29 4.82 -6.86
N SER A 31 -7.18 5.80 -6.99
CA SER A 31 -8.15 6.14 -5.94
C SER A 31 -9.52 5.54 -6.24
N ILE A 32 -10.21 5.06 -5.20
CA ILE A 32 -11.58 4.58 -5.23
C ILE A 32 -12.41 5.52 -4.36
N VAL A 33 -13.34 6.23 -4.98
CA VAL A 33 -14.18 7.24 -4.32
C VAL A 33 -15.68 6.91 -4.48
N GLY A 34 -16.51 7.58 -3.69
CA GLY A 34 -17.96 7.44 -3.74
C GLY A 34 -18.61 7.65 -2.37
N PRO A 35 -19.94 7.72 -2.29
CA PRO A 35 -20.64 7.97 -1.05
C PRO A 35 -20.40 6.87 0.00
N SER A 36 -20.72 7.19 1.27
CA SER A 36 -20.70 6.17 2.33
C SER A 36 -21.68 5.04 2.00
N GLY A 37 -21.27 3.80 2.25
CA GLY A 37 -22.09 2.62 1.93
C GLY A 37 -22.05 2.18 0.46
N ALA A 38 -21.34 2.88 -0.44
CA ALA A 38 -21.25 2.49 -1.85
C ALA A 38 -20.54 1.15 -2.14
N GLY A 39 -19.86 0.57 -1.14
CA GLY A 39 -19.16 -0.72 -1.28
C GLY A 39 -17.64 -0.61 -1.41
N LYS A 40 -17.04 0.58 -1.29
CA LYS A 40 -15.60 0.83 -1.45
C LYS A 40 -14.72 -0.06 -0.57
N THR A 41 -14.92 -0.01 0.75
CA THR A 41 -14.19 -0.84 1.71
C THR A 41 -14.43 -2.33 1.47
N THR A 42 -15.66 -2.73 1.11
CA THR A 42 -15.98 -4.13 0.76
C THR A 42 -15.19 -4.59 -0.48
N LEU A 43 -15.13 -3.75 -1.51
CA LEU A 43 -14.32 -4.04 -2.69
C LEU A 43 -12.85 -4.17 -2.31
N LEU A 44 -12.30 -3.20 -1.56
CA LEU A 44 -10.90 -3.23 -1.10
C LEU A 44 -10.59 -4.50 -0.30
N GLN A 45 -11.48 -4.93 0.59
CA GLN A 45 -11.32 -6.15 1.39
C GLN A 45 -11.29 -7.42 0.52
N ILE A 46 -12.10 -7.47 -0.54
CA ILE A 46 -12.15 -8.62 -1.45
C ILE A 46 -10.89 -8.66 -2.32
N ILE A 47 -10.52 -7.56 -2.97
CA ILE A 47 -9.31 -7.52 -3.80
C ILE A 47 -8.04 -7.66 -2.95
N GLY A 48 -8.06 -7.18 -1.71
CA GLY A 48 -7.02 -7.38 -0.71
C GLY A 48 -7.04 -8.76 -0.04
N THR A 49 -7.94 -9.66 -0.45
CA THR A 49 -8.04 -11.05 0.07
C THR A 49 -8.39 -11.17 1.55
N LEU A 50 -8.93 -10.11 2.16
CA LEU A 50 -9.42 -10.13 3.54
C LEU A 50 -10.84 -10.74 3.64
N ASP A 51 -11.61 -10.63 2.57
CA ASP A 51 -12.93 -11.27 2.42
C ASP A 51 -13.02 -11.97 1.07
N ARG A 52 -14.03 -12.83 0.88
CA ARG A 52 -14.27 -13.54 -0.38
C ARG A 52 -15.51 -12.98 -1.08
N PRO A 53 -15.49 -12.88 -2.42
CA PRO A 53 -16.69 -12.55 -3.18
C PRO A 53 -17.71 -13.68 -3.11
N ASN A 54 -18.97 -13.38 -3.44
CA ASN A 54 -19.97 -14.42 -3.69
C ASN A 54 -19.77 -15.05 -5.07
N THR A 55 -19.49 -14.23 -6.08
CA THR A 55 -19.17 -14.65 -7.45
C THR A 55 -18.10 -13.78 -8.04
N GLY A 56 -17.52 -14.22 -9.14
CA GLY A 56 -16.47 -13.53 -9.85
C GLY A 56 -15.06 -13.99 -9.42
N SER A 57 -14.05 -13.37 -9.99
CA SER A 57 -12.63 -13.70 -9.74
C SER A 57 -11.75 -12.49 -9.59
N VAL A 58 -10.70 -12.63 -8.80
CA VAL A 58 -9.63 -11.62 -8.63
C VAL A 58 -8.30 -12.28 -8.99
N HIS A 59 -7.59 -11.66 -9.93
CA HIS A 59 -6.25 -12.08 -10.31
C HIS A 59 -5.25 -10.98 -9.91
N ILE A 60 -4.16 -11.36 -9.27
CA ILE A 60 -3.04 -10.47 -8.92
C ILE A 60 -1.77 -11.11 -9.49
N ASP A 61 -1.07 -10.39 -10.35
CA ASP A 61 0.09 -10.87 -11.10
C ASP A 61 -0.17 -12.23 -11.80
N GLY A 62 -1.36 -12.38 -12.38
CA GLY A 62 -1.79 -13.58 -13.10
C GLY A 62 -2.25 -14.73 -12.20
N ILE A 63 -2.17 -14.61 -10.88
CA ILE A 63 -2.61 -15.64 -9.93
C ILE A 63 -4.07 -15.37 -9.56
N ASP A 64 -4.97 -16.33 -9.81
CA ASP A 64 -6.34 -16.29 -9.31
C ASP A 64 -6.37 -16.53 -7.79
N VAL A 65 -6.47 -15.43 -7.03
CA VAL A 65 -6.48 -15.48 -5.56
C VAL A 65 -7.79 -16.00 -4.99
N THR A 66 -8.89 -15.96 -5.76
CA THR A 66 -10.21 -16.46 -5.31
C THR A 66 -10.27 -17.96 -5.23
N SER A 67 -9.47 -18.67 -6.04
CA SER A 67 -9.37 -20.14 -6.08
C SER A 67 -8.45 -20.72 -5.00
N LEU A 68 -7.63 -19.89 -4.33
CA LEU A 68 -6.65 -20.35 -3.35
C LEU A 68 -7.34 -20.86 -2.07
N SER A 69 -6.77 -21.94 -1.49
CA SER A 69 -7.14 -22.39 -0.14
C SER A 69 -6.75 -21.34 0.91
N ASN A 70 -7.38 -21.34 2.06
CA ASN A 70 -7.13 -20.34 3.12
C ASN A 70 -5.63 -20.25 3.51
N LYS A 71 -4.93 -21.38 3.58
CA LYS A 71 -3.49 -21.40 3.88
C LYS A 71 -2.66 -20.73 2.78
N LYS A 72 -2.91 -21.09 1.52
CA LYS A 72 -2.22 -20.49 0.36
C LYS A 72 -2.57 -19.01 0.22
N LEU A 73 -3.81 -18.64 0.49
CA LEU A 73 -4.28 -17.25 0.44
C LEU A 73 -3.60 -16.39 1.53
N ALA A 74 -3.43 -16.93 2.74
CA ALA A 74 -2.73 -16.24 3.83
C ALA A 74 -1.23 -16.04 3.49
N ASP A 75 -0.56 -17.04 2.93
CA ASP A 75 0.83 -16.93 2.48
C ASP A 75 0.96 -15.93 1.32
N PHE A 76 0.06 -16.01 0.33
CA PHE A 76 0.00 -15.05 -0.78
C PHE A 76 -0.18 -13.61 -0.27
N ARG A 77 -1.16 -13.38 0.62
CA ARG A 77 -1.41 -12.06 1.21
C ARG A 77 -0.17 -11.51 1.93
N ASN A 78 0.50 -12.32 2.73
CA ASN A 78 1.68 -11.88 3.46
C ASN A 78 2.82 -11.46 2.52
N ARG A 79 3.01 -12.14 1.38
CA ARG A 79 4.12 -11.90 0.45
C ARG A 79 3.85 -10.84 -0.60
N HIS A 80 2.59 -10.73 -1.07
CA HIS A 80 2.24 -9.97 -2.26
C HIS A 80 1.36 -8.74 -1.97
N ILE A 81 0.82 -8.60 -0.76
CA ILE A 81 -0.13 -7.55 -0.43
C ILE A 81 0.33 -6.79 0.82
N GLY A 82 0.38 -5.47 0.71
CA GLY A 82 0.51 -4.57 1.86
C GLY A 82 -0.84 -3.95 2.23
N PHE A 83 -1.05 -3.63 3.51
CA PHE A 83 -2.24 -2.91 3.97
C PHE A 83 -1.87 -1.70 4.81
N VAL A 84 -2.56 -0.60 4.55
CA VAL A 84 -2.52 0.64 5.34
C VAL A 84 -3.95 1.02 5.71
N PHE A 85 -4.22 1.26 6.99
CA PHE A 85 -5.55 1.59 7.51
C PHE A 85 -5.56 2.96 8.18
N GLN A 86 -6.73 3.57 8.29
CA GLN A 86 -6.95 4.86 8.93
C GLN A 86 -6.40 4.92 10.37
N PHE A 87 -6.60 3.88 11.16
CA PHE A 87 -6.17 3.80 12.56
C PHE A 87 -4.85 3.05 12.75
N HIS A 88 -3.96 3.05 11.74
CA HIS A 88 -2.60 2.51 11.74
C HIS A 88 -2.48 1.02 12.12
N GLN A 89 -3.26 0.53 13.09
CA GLN A 89 -3.28 -0.85 13.61
C GLN A 89 -1.87 -1.35 14.00
N LEU A 90 -1.07 -0.48 14.62
CA LEU A 90 0.21 -0.88 15.20
C LEU A 90 -0.03 -1.64 16.50
N LEU A 91 0.79 -2.65 16.74
CA LEU A 91 0.78 -3.42 17.99
C LEU A 91 1.44 -2.57 19.08
N PRO A 92 0.73 -2.20 20.16
CA PRO A 92 1.21 -1.22 21.13
C PRO A 92 2.37 -1.71 22.00
N GLU A 93 2.54 -3.04 22.13
CA GLU A 93 3.61 -3.66 22.89
C GLU A 93 4.96 -3.62 22.17
N PHE A 94 4.94 -3.52 20.84
CA PHE A 94 6.11 -3.56 19.96
C PHE A 94 6.56 -2.14 19.57
N THR A 95 7.87 -1.99 19.41
CA THR A 95 8.48 -0.77 18.86
C THR A 95 8.08 -0.54 17.38
N ALA A 96 8.39 0.64 16.84
CA ALA A 96 8.20 0.93 15.41
C ALA A 96 8.94 -0.09 14.54
N LEU A 97 10.20 -0.38 14.86
CA LEU A 97 11.01 -1.37 14.14
C LEU A 97 10.36 -2.76 14.19
N GLU A 98 9.97 -3.22 15.36
CA GLU A 98 9.36 -4.54 15.53
C GLU A 98 8.02 -4.65 14.80
N ASN A 99 7.18 -3.61 14.83
CA ASN A 99 5.95 -3.57 14.05
C ASN A 99 6.21 -3.77 12.54
N VAL A 100 7.25 -3.12 12.00
CA VAL A 100 7.63 -3.28 10.59
C VAL A 100 8.18 -4.68 10.30
N MET A 101 8.90 -5.31 11.24
CA MET A 101 9.52 -6.63 11.06
C MET A 101 8.51 -7.79 11.06
N ILE A 102 7.34 -7.65 11.70
CA ILE A 102 6.37 -8.74 11.88
C ILE A 102 6.00 -9.46 10.58
N PRO A 103 5.60 -8.78 9.48
CA PRO A 103 5.25 -9.49 8.25
C PRO A 103 6.44 -10.24 7.63
N ALA A 104 7.66 -9.74 7.81
CA ALA A 104 8.88 -10.41 7.37
C ALA A 104 9.12 -11.72 8.14
N TYR A 105 8.89 -11.73 9.46
CA TYR A 105 8.93 -12.96 10.24
C TYR A 105 7.88 -13.98 9.81
N ILE A 106 6.65 -13.54 9.57
CA ILE A 106 5.56 -14.40 9.08
C ILE A 106 5.93 -15.03 7.73
N SER A 107 6.66 -14.30 6.86
CA SER A 107 7.14 -14.83 5.57
C SER A 107 8.33 -15.79 5.69
N GLY A 108 8.86 -15.99 6.92
CA GLY A 108 9.99 -16.88 7.21
C GLY A 108 11.36 -16.24 7.09
N LYS A 109 11.46 -14.90 6.96
CA LYS A 109 12.76 -14.20 6.94
C LYS A 109 13.45 -14.26 8.30
N GLY A 110 14.78 -14.39 8.28
CA GLY A 110 15.60 -14.36 9.49
C GLY A 110 15.65 -12.97 10.14
N THR A 111 15.96 -12.92 11.45
CA THR A 111 15.98 -11.67 12.23
C THR A 111 16.89 -10.60 11.61
N ARG A 112 18.07 -10.98 11.12
CA ARG A 112 19.02 -10.04 10.52
C ARG A 112 18.45 -9.39 9.27
N GLU A 113 17.90 -10.18 8.34
CA GLU A 113 17.29 -9.72 7.10
C GLU A 113 16.06 -8.85 7.37
N ALA A 114 15.16 -9.31 8.24
CA ALA A 114 13.96 -8.57 8.61
C ALA A 114 14.31 -7.21 9.24
N LYS A 115 15.31 -7.18 10.15
CA LYS A 115 15.77 -5.94 10.80
C LYS A 115 16.40 -4.97 9.80
N GLN A 116 17.29 -5.48 8.94
CA GLN A 116 17.94 -4.66 7.93
C GLN A 116 16.88 -4.00 7.03
N ARG A 117 15.97 -4.81 6.45
CA ARG A 117 14.91 -4.27 5.57
C ARG A 117 13.98 -3.29 6.27
N ALA A 118 13.61 -3.57 7.52
CA ALA A 118 12.76 -2.67 8.30
C ALA A 118 13.45 -1.33 8.59
N MET A 119 14.76 -1.35 8.93
CA MET A 119 15.53 -0.11 9.14
C MET A 119 15.65 0.72 7.86
N GLU A 120 15.94 0.09 6.71
CA GLU A 120 15.98 0.78 5.41
C GLU A 120 14.67 1.53 5.12
N LEU A 121 13.52 0.91 5.40
CA LEU A 121 12.23 1.54 5.20
C LEU A 121 11.96 2.67 6.20
N LEU A 122 12.35 2.49 7.47
CA LEU A 122 12.22 3.54 8.48
C LEU A 122 13.13 4.74 8.17
N GLU A 123 14.35 4.49 7.70
CA GLU A 123 15.27 5.54 7.23
C GLU A 123 14.67 6.32 6.06
N PHE A 124 14.15 5.60 5.04
CA PHE A 124 13.48 6.23 3.90
C PHE A 124 12.30 7.14 4.32
N MET A 125 11.62 6.78 5.40
CA MET A 125 10.47 7.54 5.94
C MET A 125 10.85 8.56 7.02
N ASN A 126 12.17 8.86 7.17
CA ASN A 126 12.70 9.77 8.19
C ASN A 126 12.29 9.38 9.62
N LEU A 127 12.32 8.06 9.93
CA LEU A 127 11.94 7.49 11.23
C LEU A 127 13.05 6.64 11.86
N ALA A 128 14.30 6.74 11.40
CA ALA A 128 15.42 5.98 11.96
C ALA A 128 15.56 6.22 13.47
N ASP A 129 15.48 7.47 13.91
CA ASP A 129 15.58 7.86 15.33
C ASP A 129 14.35 7.45 16.16
N ARG A 130 13.28 7.02 15.49
CA ARG A 130 12.04 6.53 16.10
C ARG A 130 11.93 5.02 16.13
N ALA A 131 12.90 4.30 15.58
CA ALA A 131 12.86 2.83 15.45
C ALA A 131 12.60 2.10 16.77
N SER A 132 13.14 2.60 17.89
CA SER A 132 12.97 2.02 19.21
C SER A 132 11.73 2.52 19.99
N HIS A 133 10.99 3.49 19.45
CA HIS A 133 9.81 4.06 20.11
C HIS A 133 8.60 3.14 19.93
N LYS A 134 7.76 3.09 20.97
CA LYS A 134 6.45 2.40 20.92
C LYS A 134 5.39 3.32 20.31
N PRO A 135 4.29 2.77 19.79
CA PRO A 135 3.22 3.58 19.19
C PRO A 135 2.71 4.72 20.07
N ALA A 136 2.67 4.55 21.38
CA ALA A 136 2.25 5.62 22.30
C ALA A 136 3.17 6.85 22.31
N GLU A 137 4.43 6.68 21.87
CA GLU A 137 5.47 7.71 21.84
C GLU A 137 5.59 8.39 20.46
N LEU A 138 4.78 7.97 19.49
CA LEU A 138 4.78 8.47 18.12
C LEU A 138 3.59 9.39 17.87
N SER A 139 3.81 10.43 17.06
CA SER A 139 2.73 11.26 16.51
C SER A 139 1.82 10.47 15.56
N GLY A 140 0.66 11.02 15.19
CA GLY A 140 -0.24 10.39 14.22
C GLY A 140 0.42 10.14 12.86
N GLY A 141 1.13 11.13 12.33
CA GLY A 141 1.87 11.01 11.07
C GLY A 141 3.01 9.99 11.14
N GLU A 142 3.78 9.94 12.24
CA GLU A 142 4.82 8.93 12.45
C GLU A 142 4.24 7.52 12.50
N LYS A 143 3.13 7.32 13.23
CA LYS A 143 2.42 6.02 13.26
C LYS A 143 1.99 5.59 11.86
N GLN A 144 1.49 6.51 11.06
CA GLN A 144 1.04 6.20 9.71
C GLN A 144 2.22 5.83 8.80
N ARG A 145 3.34 6.55 8.88
CA ARG A 145 4.56 6.18 8.16
C ARG A 145 5.11 4.82 8.59
N VAL A 146 5.07 4.48 9.88
CA VAL A 146 5.41 3.11 10.37
C VAL A 146 4.46 2.06 9.78
N ALA A 147 3.16 2.35 9.67
CA ALA A 147 2.19 1.43 9.06
C ALA A 147 2.46 1.24 7.56
N VAL A 148 2.86 2.30 6.83
CA VAL A 148 3.30 2.20 5.42
C VAL A 148 4.59 1.38 5.32
N ALA A 149 5.60 1.61 6.18
CA ALA A 149 6.82 0.79 6.21
C ALA A 149 6.53 -0.69 6.44
N ARG A 150 5.63 -0.99 7.38
CA ARG A 150 5.17 -2.36 7.65
C ARG A 150 4.51 -2.99 6.42
N ALA A 151 3.69 -2.24 5.69
CA ALA A 151 3.05 -2.73 4.48
C ALA A 151 4.06 -3.09 3.39
N LEU A 152 5.22 -2.41 3.33
CA LEU A 152 6.23 -2.55 2.30
C LEU A 152 7.36 -3.55 2.60
N VAL A 153 7.46 -4.09 3.82
CA VAL A 153 8.64 -4.87 4.26
C VAL A 153 8.90 -6.13 3.43
N ASN A 154 7.85 -6.74 2.88
CA ASN A 154 7.95 -7.92 2.02
C ASN A 154 8.01 -7.60 0.51
N ASN A 155 8.17 -6.34 0.11
CA ASN A 155 8.12 -5.88 -1.28
C ASN A 155 6.85 -6.35 -2.00
N PRO A 156 5.65 -5.96 -1.51
CA PRO A 156 4.39 -6.46 -2.06
C PRO A 156 4.18 -5.97 -3.49
N ALA A 157 3.40 -6.72 -4.27
CA ALA A 157 2.99 -6.32 -5.61
C ALA A 157 2.07 -5.09 -5.57
N VAL A 158 1.24 -4.99 -4.52
CA VAL A 158 0.28 -3.90 -4.33
C VAL A 158 0.12 -3.55 -2.85
N VAL A 159 -0.10 -2.26 -2.57
CA VAL A 159 -0.52 -1.76 -1.26
C VAL A 159 -1.96 -1.26 -1.37
N PHE A 160 -2.84 -1.84 -0.55
CA PHE A 160 -4.21 -1.38 -0.36
C PHE A 160 -4.28 -0.44 0.83
N ALA A 161 -4.90 0.72 0.64
CA ALA A 161 -5.06 1.72 1.69
C ALA A 161 -6.54 2.09 1.87
N ASP A 162 -7.05 1.95 3.09
CA ASP A 162 -8.43 2.32 3.45
C ASP A 162 -8.41 3.58 4.31
N GLU A 163 -8.79 4.72 3.72
CA GLU A 163 -8.81 6.06 4.33
C GLU A 163 -7.48 6.40 5.05
N PRO A 164 -6.31 6.24 4.41
CA PRO A 164 -5.03 6.26 5.11
C PRO A 164 -4.66 7.60 5.74
N SER A 165 -5.26 8.69 5.29
CA SER A 165 -5.02 10.07 5.79
C SER A 165 -6.17 10.62 6.65
N GLY A 166 -7.24 9.84 6.87
CA GLY A 166 -8.47 10.31 7.50
C GLY A 166 -8.35 10.75 8.96
N SER A 167 -7.31 10.32 9.68
CA SER A 167 -7.05 10.70 11.08
C SER A 167 -5.91 11.72 11.23
N LEU A 168 -5.35 12.23 10.14
CA LEU A 168 -4.19 13.11 10.15
C LEU A 168 -4.59 14.58 10.01
N ASP A 169 -3.78 15.47 10.57
CA ASP A 169 -3.84 16.90 10.29
C ASP A 169 -3.40 17.21 8.84
N SER A 170 -3.65 18.42 8.38
CA SER A 170 -3.43 18.81 6.99
C SER A 170 -1.98 18.64 6.52
N LYS A 171 -0.99 18.93 7.38
CA LYS A 171 0.43 18.78 7.06
C LYS A 171 0.82 17.32 6.90
N ASN A 172 0.53 16.49 7.91
CA ASN A 172 0.83 15.06 7.86
C ASN A 172 0.06 14.33 6.73
N LYS A 173 -1.15 14.82 6.38
CA LYS A 173 -1.93 14.34 5.25
C LYS A 173 -1.19 14.59 3.93
N ALA A 174 -0.73 15.82 3.68
CA ALA A 174 0.01 16.17 2.46
C ALA A 174 1.31 15.35 2.34
N GLU A 175 2.09 15.25 3.43
CA GLU A 175 3.30 14.43 3.49
C GLU A 175 3.03 12.95 3.16
N LEU A 176 1.94 12.38 3.67
CA LEU A 176 1.55 10.99 3.37
C LEU A 176 1.16 10.82 1.91
N HIS A 177 0.42 11.77 1.34
CA HIS A 177 0.04 11.74 -0.08
C HIS A 177 1.29 11.78 -0.97
N GLN A 178 2.22 12.69 -0.70
CA GLN A 178 3.49 12.80 -1.40
C GLN A 178 4.30 11.49 -1.30
N LEU A 179 4.36 10.88 -0.12
CA LEU A 179 5.05 9.61 0.12
C LEU A 179 4.55 8.48 -0.80
N PHE A 180 3.24 8.39 -1.09
CA PHE A 180 2.73 7.37 -2.00
C PHE A 180 3.28 7.53 -3.42
N PHE A 181 3.40 8.77 -3.92
CA PHE A 181 3.97 9.04 -5.24
C PHE A 181 5.47 8.80 -5.27
N GLU A 182 6.20 9.18 -4.23
CA GLU A 182 7.64 8.88 -4.11
C GLU A 182 7.91 7.36 -4.12
N LEU A 183 7.11 6.59 -3.39
CA LEU A 183 7.20 5.13 -3.36
C LEU A 183 6.88 4.52 -4.74
N ARG A 184 5.87 5.05 -5.45
CA ARG A 184 5.57 4.63 -6.82
C ARG A 184 6.75 4.96 -7.75
N ASP A 185 7.24 6.19 -7.74
CA ASP A 185 8.26 6.67 -8.69
C ASP A 185 9.62 5.97 -8.44
N LYS A 186 9.98 5.75 -7.18
CA LYS A 186 11.25 5.14 -6.80
C LYS A 186 11.27 3.61 -6.88
N PHE A 187 10.16 2.96 -6.51
CA PHE A 187 10.10 1.50 -6.37
C PHE A 187 9.11 0.83 -7.34
N GLY A 188 8.42 1.60 -8.19
CA GLY A 188 7.37 1.07 -9.06
C GLY A 188 6.19 0.48 -8.28
N GLN A 189 5.95 0.97 -7.05
CA GLN A 189 4.92 0.44 -6.15
C GLN A 189 3.52 0.79 -6.65
N THR A 190 2.63 -0.20 -6.68
CA THR A 190 1.22 -0.01 -6.99
C THR A 190 0.44 0.31 -5.73
N PHE A 191 -0.43 1.31 -5.78
CA PHE A 191 -1.33 1.68 -4.69
C PHE A 191 -2.79 1.67 -5.14
N VAL A 192 -3.67 1.14 -4.29
CA VAL A 192 -5.13 1.23 -4.43
C VAL A 192 -5.67 1.84 -3.16
N ILE A 193 -6.18 3.06 -3.25
CA ILE A 193 -6.52 3.90 -2.10
C ILE A 193 -8.01 4.18 -2.10
N VAL A 194 -8.73 3.68 -1.10
CA VAL A 194 -10.10 4.14 -0.80
C VAL A 194 -10.00 5.44 -0.05
N THR A 195 -10.64 6.48 -0.54
CA THR A 195 -10.63 7.79 0.11
C THR A 195 -11.90 8.60 -0.19
N HIS A 196 -12.21 9.53 0.71
CA HIS A 196 -13.15 10.63 0.47
C HIS A 196 -12.44 11.98 0.28
N ASP A 197 -11.10 11.98 0.27
CA ASP A 197 -10.30 13.17 0.06
C ASP A 197 -10.24 13.50 -1.43
N GLU A 198 -10.92 14.58 -1.84
CA GLU A 198 -11.01 15.01 -3.23
C GLU A 198 -9.65 15.47 -3.78
N HIS A 199 -8.79 16.05 -2.93
CA HIS A 199 -7.46 16.46 -3.35
C HIS A 199 -6.62 15.23 -3.70
N LEU A 200 -6.56 14.20 -2.83
CA LEU A 200 -5.84 12.97 -3.15
C LEU A 200 -6.41 12.32 -4.43
N ALA A 201 -7.73 12.23 -4.55
CA ALA A 201 -8.38 11.68 -5.74
C ALA A 201 -8.00 12.43 -7.03
N SER A 202 -7.82 13.75 -6.97
CA SER A 202 -7.48 14.57 -8.13
C SER A 202 -6.02 14.43 -8.62
N ILE A 203 -5.12 13.95 -7.75
CA ILE A 203 -3.69 13.81 -8.08
C ILE A 203 -3.25 12.36 -8.33
N THR A 204 -4.11 11.36 -8.08
CA THR A 204 -3.85 9.95 -8.43
C THR A 204 -3.87 9.75 -9.94
N ASP A 205 -3.20 8.69 -10.44
CA ASP A 205 -3.14 8.41 -11.87
C ASP A 205 -4.53 8.12 -12.45
N ARG A 206 -5.41 7.49 -11.65
CA ARG A 206 -6.78 7.19 -12.01
C ARG A 206 -7.70 7.21 -10.80
N THR A 207 -8.91 7.78 -10.99
CA THR A 207 -9.97 7.80 -9.97
C THR A 207 -11.15 6.96 -10.44
N ILE A 208 -11.59 6.02 -9.60
CA ILE A 208 -12.70 5.12 -9.84
C ILE A 208 -13.86 5.53 -8.94
N HIS A 209 -15.00 5.84 -9.54
CA HIS A 209 -16.21 6.24 -8.83
C HIS A 209 -17.15 5.05 -8.64
N ILE A 210 -17.45 4.71 -7.38
CA ILE A 210 -18.39 3.64 -7.02
C ILE A 210 -19.65 4.26 -6.42
N VAL A 211 -20.81 3.89 -6.99
CA VAL A 211 -22.14 4.24 -6.46
C VAL A 211 -23.00 2.97 -6.45
N ASP A 212 -23.68 2.71 -5.34
CA ASP A 212 -24.60 1.56 -5.17
C ASP A 212 -24.02 0.22 -5.62
N GLY A 213 -22.74 -0.03 -5.33
CA GLY A 213 -22.06 -1.28 -5.63
C GLY A 213 -21.69 -1.49 -7.09
N LYS A 214 -21.67 -0.43 -7.89
CA LYS A 214 -21.21 -0.43 -9.30
C LYS A 214 -20.20 0.64 -9.56
N ILE A 215 -19.28 0.41 -10.49
CA ILE A 215 -18.45 1.47 -11.07
C ILE A 215 -19.32 2.27 -12.01
N VAL A 216 -19.38 3.59 -11.80
CA VAL A 216 -20.21 4.51 -12.63
C VAL A 216 -19.35 5.41 -13.49
N ASP A 217 -18.11 5.66 -13.11
CA ASP A 217 -17.18 6.53 -13.85
C ASP A 217 -15.74 6.15 -13.51
N GLU A 218 -14.84 6.32 -14.49
CA GLU A 218 -13.38 6.21 -14.33
C GLU A 218 -12.73 7.43 -14.97
N LYS A 219 -11.97 8.20 -14.18
CA LYS A 219 -11.22 9.36 -14.66
C LYS A 219 -9.74 9.06 -14.64
N ILE A 220 -9.11 9.18 -15.81
CA ILE A 220 -7.64 9.15 -15.95
C ILE A 220 -7.16 10.58 -15.84
N VAL A 221 -6.21 10.84 -14.97
CA VAL A 221 -5.58 12.15 -14.84
C VAL A 221 -4.41 12.19 -15.83
N ASP A 222 -4.67 12.75 -17.03
CA ASP A 222 -3.66 12.95 -18.05
C ASP A 222 -2.69 14.06 -17.65
N GLY A 223 -1.40 13.74 -17.66
CA GLY A 223 -0.30 14.70 -17.64
C GLY A 223 0.07 15.22 -16.25
N LYS A 224 0.86 14.46 -15.52
CA LYS A 224 1.57 14.92 -14.33
C LYS A 224 2.39 16.17 -14.61
N LYS A 225 2.00 17.27 -14.03
CA LYS A 225 2.90 18.25 -13.40
C LYS A 225 2.41 18.37 -11.97
N VAL A 226 3.17 17.82 -11.03
CA VAL A 226 3.09 18.25 -9.64
C VAL A 226 3.42 19.74 -9.66
N ASP A 227 2.48 20.55 -9.24
CA ASP A 227 2.68 22.00 -9.11
C ASP A 227 3.78 22.22 -8.06
N GLU A 228 4.96 22.62 -8.51
CA GLU A 228 6.11 23.00 -7.69
C GLU A 228 5.87 24.37 -7.02
N SER A 229 4.73 24.57 -6.41
CA SER A 229 4.47 25.79 -5.63
C SER A 229 4.26 25.47 -4.16
N LEU A 230 5.31 24.94 -3.52
CA LEU A 230 5.56 25.10 -2.09
C LEU A 230 7.02 25.51 -1.92
N ASP A 231 7.15 26.72 -1.40
CA ASP A 231 8.32 27.55 -1.28
C ASP A 231 9.63 26.82 -0.93
N ASP A 232 10.62 27.18 -1.73
CA ASP A 232 12.05 26.95 -1.64
C ASP A 232 12.62 27.48 -0.33
N GLU A 233 12.72 26.61 0.68
CA GLU A 233 13.67 26.77 1.79
C GLU A 233 13.76 25.45 2.58
N THR A 234 14.48 24.45 2.07
CA THR A 234 15.24 23.45 2.84
C THR A 234 15.59 22.22 1.97
N VAL A 235 16.37 22.42 0.93
CA VAL A 235 16.96 21.29 0.19
C VAL A 235 18.49 21.46 0.17
N VAL A 236 19.13 21.08 1.27
CA VAL A 236 20.56 20.75 1.28
C VAL A 236 20.73 19.51 2.16
N GLY A 237 20.70 18.32 1.57
CA GLY A 237 20.97 17.08 2.30
C GLY A 237 20.74 15.77 1.56
N GLU A 238 20.03 15.77 0.43
CA GLU A 238 19.48 14.50 -0.11
C GLU A 238 20.31 13.78 -1.19
N LYS A 239 21.44 14.30 -1.64
CA LYS A 239 22.21 13.64 -2.72
C LYS A 239 23.08 12.46 -2.29
N ALA A 240 23.33 12.24 -1.00
CA ALA A 240 24.28 11.22 -0.54
C ALA A 240 23.67 9.82 -0.30
N VAL A 241 22.36 9.68 -0.25
CA VAL A 241 21.71 8.40 0.08
C VAL A 241 21.29 7.61 -1.17
N ALA A 242 21.09 8.27 -2.31
CA ALA A 242 20.60 7.64 -3.53
C ALA A 242 21.59 6.69 -4.20
N GLU A 243 22.91 6.90 -4.05
CA GLU A 243 23.94 6.08 -4.71
C GLU A 243 24.22 4.73 -4.04
N LYS A 244 23.79 4.53 -2.78
CA LYS A 244 24.01 3.25 -2.07
C LYS A 244 23.02 2.13 -2.43
N PHE A 245 21.92 2.45 -3.10
CA PHE A 245 20.85 1.48 -3.37
C PHE A 245 20.92 0.78 -4.72
N VAL A 246 21.78 1.22 -5.65
CA VAL A 246 21.88 0.68 -7.02
C VAL A 246 23.04 -0.31 -7.20
N GLY A 247 23.92 -0.49 -6.20
CA GLY A 247 25.22 -1.13 -6.36
C GLY A 247 25.32 -2.64 -6.11
N GLU A 248 24.29 -3.36 -5.66
CA GLU A 248 24.44 -4.78 -5.25
C GLU A 248 23.44 -5.75 -5.91
N GLN A 249 23.29 -5.66 -7.22
CA GLN A 249 22.70 -6.75 -8.00
C GLN A 249 23.49 -7.02 -9.28
N THR A 250 24.75 -7.44 -9.16
CA THR A 250 25.42 -8.15 -10.24
C THR A 250 26.39 -9.18 -9.67
N VAL A 251 25.99 -10.44 -9.80
CA VAL A 251 26.79 -11.62 -10.13
C VAL A 251 27.91 -12.04 -9.18
N GLU A 252 27.68 -13.09 -8.43
CA GLU A 252 28.69 -14.16 -8.28
C GLU A 252 28.16 -15.42 -8.99
N SER A 253 28.65 -15.63 -10.22
CA SER A 253 28.63 -16.93 -10.87
C SER A 253 29.88 -17.68 -10.44
N ASP A 254 29.66 -18.87 -9.88
CA ASP A 254 30.64 -19.87 -9.55
C ASP A 254 31.62 -20.14 -10.71
N GLU A 255 32.89 -20.06 -10.43
CA GLU A 255 33.93 -20.92 -11.04
C GLU A 255 34.76 -21.56 -9.94
N ASN A 256 34.56 -22.85 -9.76
CA ASN A 256 35.44 -23.71 -9.00
C ASN A 256 36.35 -24.43 -10.00
N PRO A 257 37.66 -24.44 -9.87
CA PRO A 257 38.50 -25.44 -10.50
C PRO A 257 39.18 -26.32 -9.49
N VAL A 258 38.95 -27.63 -9.64
CA VAL A 258 39.77 -28.82 -9.28
C VAL A 258 40.21 -28.97 -7.82
#